data_0051d67206e8d687d25748f11cf954db
#
_entry.id   0051d67206e8d687d25748f11cf954db
#
_cell.length_a   1.000
_cell.length_b   1.000
_cell.length_c   1.000
_cell.angle_alpha   90.00
_cell.angle_beta   90.00
_cell.angle_gamma   90.00
#
_symmetry.space_group_name_H-M   'P 1'
#
loop_
_entity.id
_entity.type
_entity.pdbx_description
1 polymer ?
#
loop_
_entity_poly.entity_id
_entity_poly.type
_entity_poly.pdbx_seq_one_letter_code
_entity_poly.pdbx_strand_id
1 'polypeptide(L)'
;MGTLIGLTNEEIRKTAVEFEHPEYGFIRILHPTLVLKSRIVNLHRLQSKRDTNGIEQARLAVLVAKAFFENYVSSGLAGKNPDRYLIDRVMWLGKLALSDAGMFVFAQWGIDVMGAAPKDIITNKQFHTEHWPRLDARIRSKRDRKNVTT
;
A
#
# COMPACT_ATOMS: atom_id res chain seq x y z
N MET A 1 -13.29 -13.82 16.26
CA MET A 1 -12.95 -13.29 14.92
C MET A 1 -11.53 -13.68 14.56
N GLY A 2 -11.35 -14.28 13.39
CA GLY A 2 -10.03 -14.63 12.90
C GLY A 2 -9.17 -13.39 12.63
N THR A 3 -7.86 -13.52 12.91
CA THR A 3 -6.89 -12.49 12.54
C THR A 3 -6.74 -12.46 11.02
N LEU A 4 -6.79 -11.28 10.42
CA LEU A 4 -6.51 -11.13 9.00
C LEU A 4 -5.05 -11.49 8.72
N ILE A 5 -4.84 -12.34 7.72
CA ILE A 5 -3.50 -12.80 7.37
C ILE A 5 -2.61 -11.61 6.98
N GLY A 6 -1.44 -11.54 7.59
CA GLY A 6 -0.45 -10.50 7.32
C GLY A 6 -0.69 -9.16 8.00
N LEU A 7 -1.75 -9.02 8.78
CA LEU A 7 -2.06 -7.80 9.52
C LEU A 7 -2.02 -8.04 11.02
N THR A 8 -1.48 -7.08 11.77
CA THR A 8 -1.52 -7.08 13.22
C THR A 8 -2.70 -6.25 13.73
N ASN A 9 -3.21 -6.58 14.92
CA ASN A 9 -4.27 -5.78 15.55
C ASN A 9 -3.82 -4.34 15.79
N GLU A 10 -2.53 -4.12 16.06
CA GLU A 10 -1.98 -2.79 16.25
C GLU A 10 -2.00 -1.96 14.96
N GLU A 11 -1.59 -2.55 13.83
CA GLU A 11 -1.68 -1.89 12.53
C GLU A 11 -3.12 -1.46 12.23
N ILE A 12 -4.08 -2.35 12.47
CA ILE A 12 -5.50 -2.08 12.23
C ILE A 12 -5.98 -0.92 13.09
N ARG A 13 -5.67 -0.93 14.38
CA ARG A 13 -6.12 0.13 15.31
C ARG A 13 -5.50 1.49 15.01
N LYS A 14 -4.20 1.52 14.68
CA LYS A 14 -3.48 2.78 14.43
C LYS A 14 -3.91 3.47 13.15
N THR A 15 -4.38 2.71 12.17
CA THR A 15 -4.64 3.24 10.82
C THR A 15 -6.09 3.19 10.40
N ALA A 16 -7.00 2.64 11.24
CA ALA A 16 -8.42 2.58 10.92
C ALA A 16 -8.97 3.97 10.56
N VAL A 17 -9.70 4.03 9.46
CA VAL A 17 -10.34 5.26 9.00
C VAL A 17 -11.76 5.31 9.53
N GLU A 18 -12.11 6.42 10.18
CA GLU A 18 -13.44 6.66 10.70
C GLU A 18 -14.19 7.60 9.77
N PHE A 19 -15.44 7.27 9.44
CA PHE A 19 -16.31 8.15 8.69
C PHE A 19 -17.74 8.04 9.19
N GLU A 20 -18.51 9.11 8.97
CA GLU A 20 -19.93 9.16 9.34
C GLU A 20 -20.79 8.68 8.18
N HIS A 21 -21.56 7.59 8.42
CA HIS A 21 -22.51 7.09 7.46
C HIS A 21 -23.91 7.60 7.80
N PRO A 22 -24.71 8.07 6.81
CA PRO A 22 -26.04 8.64 7.07
C PRO A 22 -26.98 7.74 7.83
N GLU A 23 -26.92 6.41 7.62
CA GLU A 23 -27.80 5.44 8.25
C GLU A 23 -27.23 4.78 9.49
N TYR A 24 -25.90 4.58 9.53
CA TYR A 24 -25.25 3.76 10.55
C TYR A 24 -24.38 4.54 11.53
N GLY A 25 -24.28 5.87 11.38
CA GLY A 25 -23.43 6.70 12.23
C GLY A 25 -21.94 6.54 11.92
N PHE A 26 -21.11 6.61 12.94
CA PHE A 26 -19.66 6.48 12.77
C PHE A 26 -19.24 5.04 12.50
N ILE A 27 -18.54 4.83 11.40
CA ILE A 27 -18.03 3.53 10.97
C ILE A 27 -16.51 3.61 10.87
N ARG A 28 -15.85 2.58 11.40
CA ARG A 28 -14.40 2.38 11.20
C ARG A 28 -14.17 1.39 10.09
N ILE A 29 -13.38 1.78 9.11
CA ILE A 29 -12.97 0.89 8.02
C ILE A 29 -11.47 0.63 8.07
N LEU A 30 -11.09 -0.51 7.54
CA LEU A 30 -9.69 -0.84 7.36
C LEU A 30 -9.06 0.14 6.38
N HIS A 31 -7.89 0.69 6.74
CA HIS A 31 -7.17 1.59 5.83
C HIS A 31 -6.89 0.89 4.49
N PRO A 32 -7.11 1.56 3.35
CA PRO A 32 -6.91 0.93 2.04
C PRO A 32 -5.54 0.31 1.81
N THR A 33 -4.48 0.87 2.42
CA THR A 33 -3.14 0.26 2.36
C THR A 33 -3.05 -1.07 3.10
N LEU A 34 -3.83 -1.26 4.16
CA LEU A 34 -3.89 -2.55 4.86
C LEU A 34 -4.70 -3.58 4.07
N VAL A 35 -5.75 -3.15 3.38
CA VAL A 35 -6.46 -4.02 2.43
C VAL A 35 -5.48 -4.49 1.35
N LEU A 36 -4.69 -3.57 0.79
CA LEU A 36 -3.65 -3.90 -0.18
C LEU A 36 -2.66 -4.92 0.39
N LYS A 37 -2.09 -4.65 1.58
CA LYS A 37 -1.17 -5.59 2.23
C LYS A 37 -1.78 -6.96 2.40
N SER A 38 -3.02 -7.04 2.88
CA SER A 38 -3.73 -8.32 3.05
C SER A 38 -3.86 -9.08 1.73
N ARG A 39 -4.23 -8.39 0.64
CA ARG A 39 -4.33 -9.01 -0.69
C ARG A 39 -2.98 -9.55 -1.19
N ILE A 40 -1.92 -8.75 -1.03
CA ILE A 40 -0.56 -9.15 -1.43
C ILE A 40 -0.07 -10.37 -0.63
N VAL A 41 -0.26 -10.34 0.70
CA VAL A 41 0.15 -11.45 1.57
C VAL A 41 -0.66 -12.71 1.28
N ASN A 42 -1.97 -12.59 1.00
CA ASN A 42 -2.81 -13.73 0.64
C ASN A 42 -2.32 -14.40 -0.65
N LEU A 43 -1.98 -13.64 -1.68
CA LEU A 43 -1.43 -14.18 -2.92
C LEU A 43 -0.11 -14.91 -2.69
N HIS A 44 0.72 -14.43 -1.77
CA HIS A 44 1.99 -15.05 -1.45
C HIS A 44 1.83 -16.33 -0.61
N ARG A 45 0.96 -16.31 0.40
CA ARG A 45 0.83 -17.40 1.36
C ARG A 45 -0.22 -18.44 0.99
N LEU A 46 -1.28 -18.04 0.30
CA LEU A 46 -2.43 -18.90 0.04
C LEU A 46 -2.54 -19.23 -1.45
N GLN A 47 -2.16 -20.44 -1.82
CA GLN A 47 -2.24 -20.89 -3.20
C GLN A 47 -3.67 -20.81 -3.77
N SER A 48 -4.69 -21.05 -2.93
CA SER A 48 -6.10 -20.95 -3.31
C SER A 48 -6.54 -19.54 -3.73
N LYS A 49 -5.78 -18.50 -3.37
CA LYS A 49 -6.07 -17.11 -3.75
C LYS A 49 -5.40 -16.67 -5.06
N ARG A 50 -4.58 -17.54 -5.66
CA ARG A 50 -3.84 -17.26 -6.90
C ARG A 50 -4.66 -17.53 -8.16
N ASP A 51 -5.96 -17.29 -8.09
CA ASP A 51 -6.87 -17.34 -9.24
C ASP A 51 -7.00 -15.93 -9.87
N THR A 52 -7.67 -15.87 -11.00
CA THR A 52 -7.92 -14.59 -11.71
C THR A 52 -8.57 -13.56 -10.79
N ASN A 53 -9.54 -13.97 -10.00
CA ASN A 53 -10.25 -13.07 -9.09
C ASN A 53 -9.32 -12.51 -8.00
N GLY A 54 -8.51 -13.35 -7.37
CA GLY A 54 -7.55 -12.92 -6.33
C GLY A 54 -6.52 -11.95 -6.87
N ILE A 55 -5.99 -12.22 -8.07
CA ILE A 55 -5.03 -11.35 -8.76
C ILE A 55 -5.65 -10.00 -9.09
N GLU A 56 -6.85 -9.99 -9.67
CA GLU A 56 -7.55 -8.75 -10.02
C GLU A 56 -7.95 -7.93 -8.79
N GLN A 57 -8.32 -8.57 -7.69
CA GLN A 57 -8.57 -7.89 -6.42
C GLN A 57 -7.33 -7.19 -5.88
N ALA A 58 -6.17 -7.81 -6.02
CA ALA A 58 -4.90 -7.17 -5.61
C ALA A 58 -4.55 -5.97 -6.50
N ARG A 59 -4.75 -6.10 -7.82
CA ARG A 59 -4.56 -4.97 -8.76
C ARG A 59 -5.50 -3.80 -8.43
N LEU A 60 -6.76 -4.10 -8.16
CA LEU A 60 -7.75 -3.11 -7.78
C LEU A 60 -7.38 -2.44 -6.46
N ALA A 61 -6.86 -3.20 -5.48
CA ALA A 61 -6.45 -2.66 -4.19
C ALA A 61 -5.33 -1.61 -4.32
N VAL A 62 -4.42 -1.77 -5.29
CA VAL A 62 -3.40 -0.74 -5.61
C VAL A 62 -4.07 0.56 -6.06
N LEU A 63 -5.02 0.47 -6.98
CA LEU A 63 -5.74 1.64 -7.51
C LEU A 63 -6.59 2.32 -6.44
N VAL A 64 -7.27 1.54 -5.61
CA VAL A 64 -8.10 2.07 -4.51
C VAL A 64 -7.24 2.80 -3.47
N ALA A 65 -6.09 2.25 -3.11
CA ALA A 65 -5.18 2.91 -2.18
C ALA A 65 -4.66 4.24 -2.73
N LYS A 66 -4.30 4.28 -3.99
CA LYS A 66 -3.88 5.52 -4.67
C LYS A 66 -4.99 6.57 -4.65
N ALA A 67 -6.18 6.19 -5.08
CA ALA A 67 -7.34 7.09 -5.09
C ALA A 67 -7.70 7.60 -3.69
N PHE A 68 -7.57 6.75 -2.67
CA PHE A 68 -7.78 7.14 -1.29
C PHE A 68 -6.88 8.31 -0.87
N PHE A 69 -5.59 8.24 -1.17
CA PHE A 69 -4.65 9.31 -0.81
C PHE A 69 -5.00 10.63 -1.51
N GLU A 70 -5.30 10.57 -2.80
CA GLU A 70 -5.69 11.75 -3.57
C GLU A 70 -6.94 12.42 -2.98
N ASN A 71 -7.94 11.60 -2.65
CA ASN A 71 -9.18 12.07 -2.05
C ASN A 71 -8.99 12.60 -0.63
N TYR A 72 -8.16 11.94 0.17
CA TYR A 72 -7.86 12.33 1.55
C TYR A 72 -7.22 13.70 1.61
N VAL A 73 -6.31 14.00 0.71
CA VAL A 73 -5.65 15.30 0.61
C VAL A 73 -6.61 16.36 0.03
N SER A 74 -7.32 16.06 -1.05
CA SER A 74 -8.21 17.02 -1.71
C SER A 74 -9.42 17.40 -0.84
N SER A 75 -9.86 16.51 0.03
CA SER A 75 -10.95 16.79 0.99
C SER A 75 -10.52 17.61 2.21
N GLY A 76 -9.22 17.86 2.38
CA GLY A 76 -8.68 18.57 3.54
C GLY A 76 -8.53 17.73 4.81
N LEU A 77 -8.86 16.47 4.79
CA LEU A 77 -8.78 15.56 5.94
C LEU A 77 -7.34 15.35 6.42
N ALA A 78 -6.37 15.51 5.54
CA ALA A 78 -4.94 15.38 5.87
C ALA A 78 -4.36 16.60 6.61
N GLY A 79 -5.16 17.66 6.80
CA GLY A 79 -4.73 18.89 7.46
C GLY A 79 -3.94 19.83 6.55
N LYS A 80 -3.30 20.85 7.15
CA LYS A 80 -2.60 21.90 6.40
C LYS A 80 -1.27 21.47 5.79
N ASN A 81 -0.63 20.44 6.37
CA ASN A 81 0.64 19.92 5.86
C ASN A 81 0.56 18.38 5.76
N PRO A 82 0.05 17.87 4.64
CA PRO A 82 -0.13 16.43 4.45
C PRO A 82 1.17 15.68 4.17
N ASP A 83 2.27 16.37 3.86
CA ASP A 83 3.50 15.74 3.37
C ASP A 83 4.05 14.68 4.34
N ARG A 84 4.09 14.97 5.64
CA ARG A 84 4.60 14.01 6.61
C ARG A 84 3.82 12.69 6.59
N TYR A 85 2.51 12.79 6.59
CA TYR A 85 1.63 11.61 6.50
C TYR A 85 1.87 10.84 5.20
N LEU A 86 1.92 11.54 4.08
CA LEU A 86 2.12 10.92 2.77
C LEU A 86 3.49 10.27 2.63
N ILE A 87 4.55 10.92 3.12
CA ILE A 87 5.91 10.38 3.11
C ILE A 87 5.97 9.11 3.95
N ASP A 88 5.37 9.10 5.15
CA ASP A 88 5.31 7.91 5.99
C ASP A 88 4.59 6.75 5.27
N ARG A 89 3.54 7.05 4.54
CA ARG A 89 2.81 6.05 3.75
C ARG A 89 3.62 5.52 2.58
N VAL A 90 4.36 6.39 1.88
CA VAL A 90 5.28 5.95 0.81
C VAL A 90 6.36 5.02 1.36
N MET A 91 6.96 5.38 2.49
CA MET A 91 7.99 4.54 3.12
C MET A 91 7.42 3.18 3.58
N TRP A 92 6.19 3.18 4.10
CA TRP A 92 5.49 1.96 4.48
C TRP A 92 5.22 1.05 3.27
N LEU A 93 4.75 1.64 2.16
CA LEU A 93 4.56 0.92 0.90
C LEU A 93 5.88 0.37 0.35
N GLY A 94 6.97 1.12 0.51
CA GLY A 94 8.31 0.66 0.15
C GLY A 94 8.72 -0.60 0.92
N LYS A 95 8.44 -0.66 2.20
CA LYS A 95 8.68 -1.88 3.00
C LYS A 95 7.84 -3.06 2.50
N LEU A 96 6.59 -2.82 2.14
CA LEU A 96 5.73 -3.86 1.56
C LEU A 96 6.28 -4.34 0.21
N ALA A 97 6.71 -3.42 -0.65
CA ALA A 97 7.31 -3.76 -1.94
C ALA A 97 8.59 -4.60 -1.80
N LEU A 98 9.39 -4.30 -0.78
CA LEU A 98 10.65 -5.02 -0.49
C LEU A 98 10.44 -6.32 0.28
N SER A 99 9.26 -6.57 0.83
CA SER A 99 8.93 -7.81 1.51
C SER A 99 8.91 -9.00 0.54
N ASP A 100 9.01 -10.20 1.08
CA ASP A 100 8.91 -11.43 0.25
C ASP A 100 7.60 -11.47 -0.52
N ALA A 101 6.48 -11.09 0.10
CA ALA A 101 5.18 -11.05 -0.55
C ALA A 101 5.14 -10.01 -1.70
N GLY A 102 5.65 -8.80 -1.45
CA GLY A 102 5.71 -7.74 -2.47
C GLY A 102 6.59 -8.13 -3.65
N MET A 103 7.75 -8.72 -3.38
CA MET A 103 8.65 -9.21 -4.42
C MET A 103 8.04 -10.35 -5.23
N PHE A 104 7.34 -11.27 -4.55
CA PHE A 104 6.69 -12.41 -5.18
C PHE A 104 5.60 -11.97 -6.17
N VAL A 105 4.69 -11.10 -5.75
CA VAL A 105 3.57 -10.68 -6.62
C VAL A 105 4.05 -9.82 -7.79
N PHE A 106 5.12 -9.05 -7.61
CA PHE A 106 5.72 -8.32 -8.71
C PHE A 106 6.34 -9.27 -9.74
N ALA A 107 7.11 -10.27 -9.29
CA ALA A 107 7.76 -11.23 -10.19
C ALA A 107 6.75 -12.10 -10.94
N GLN A 108 5.67 -12.53 -10.25
CA GLN A 108 4.70 -13.46 -10.85
C GLN A 108 3.68 -12.77 -11.76
N TRP A 109 3.20 -11.58 -11.38
CA TRP A 109 2.08 -10.94 -12.07
C TRP A 109 2.31 -9.47 -12.40
N GLY A 110 3.49 -8.93 -12.14
CA GLY A 110 3.76 -7.52 -12.37
C GLY A 110 2.97 -6.58 -11.47
N ILE A 111 2.47 -7.06 -10.32
CA ILE A 111 1.73 -6.23 -9.38
C ILE A 111 2.74 -5.38 -8.60
N ASP A 112 2.75 -4.08 -8.86
CA ASP A 112 3.63 -3.13 -8.20
C ASP A 112 2.89 -2.36 -7.12
N VAL A 113 3.17 -2.68 -5.86
CA VAL A 113 2.55 -1.97 -4.72
C VAL A 113 2.92 -0.48 -4.68
N MET A 114 4.05 -0.10 -5.28
CA MET A 114 4.45 1.31 -5.38
C MET A 114 3.54 2.12 -6.31
N GLY A 115 2.72 1.46 -7.12
CA GLY A 115 1.64 2.12 -7.87
C GLY A 115 0.63 2.83 -6.98
N ALA A 116 0.53 2.44 -5.70
CA ALA A 116 -0.33 3.10 -4.70
C ALA A 116 0.33 4.32 -4.05
N ALA A 117 1.63 4.53 -4.25
CA ALA A 117 2.37 5.59 -3.57
C ALA A 117 1.92 6.99 -4.04
N PRO A 118 1.53 7.87 -3.11
CA PRO A 118 1.03 9.21 -3.43
C PRO A 118 2.16 10.22 -3.70
N LYS A 119 3.18 9.84 -4.43
CA LYS A 119 4.39 10.67 -4.63
C LYS A 119 4.09 11.97 -5.38
N ASP A 120 3.11 11.97 -6.29
CA ASP A 120 2.85 13.12 -7.15
C ASP A 120 2.16 14.28 -6.40
N ILE A 121 1.58 14.00 -5.24
CA ILE A 121 0.91 15.01 -4.41
C ILE A 121 1.76 15.44 -3.20
N ILE A 122 2.97 14.90 -3.05
CA ILE A 122 3.93 15.32 -2.03
C ILE A 122 4.68 16.54 -2.56
N THR A 123 4.68 17.63 -1.78
CA THR A 123 5.32 18.89 -2.18
C THR A 123 6.74 19.03 -1.66
N ASN A 124 7.15 18.24 -0.68
CA ASN A 124 8.46 18.31 -0.05
C ASN A 124 9.59 18.05 -1.06
N LYS A 125 10.46 19.06 -1.26
CA LYS A 125 11.55 19.00 -2.22
C LYS A 125 12.58 17.91 -1.89
N GLN A 126 12.95 17.80 -0.61
CA GLN A 126 13.93 16.80 -0.16
C GLN A 126 13.44 15.37 -0.41
N PHE A 127 12.14 15.14 -0.25
CA PHE A 127 11.56 13.85 -0.58
C PHE A 127 11.85 13.46 -2.05
N HIS A 128 11.60 14.38 -2.98
CA HIS A 128 11.78 14.11 -4.42
C HIS A 128 13.25 14.01 -4.84
N THR A 129 14.15 14.75 -4.19
CA THR A 129 15.57 14.78 -4.56
C THR A 129 16.41 13.71 -3.87
N GLU A 130 15.99 13.23 -2.70
CA GLU A 130 16.78 12.30 -1.90
C GLU A 130 16.03 11.02 -1.53
N HIS A 131 14.88 11.14 -0.88
CA HIS A 131 14.20 9.97 -0.29
C HIS A 131 13.59 9.05 -1.34
N TRP A 132 12.84 9.61 -2.27
CA TRP A 132 12.20 8.83 -3.32
C TRP A 132 13.22 8.15 -4.24
N PRO A 133 14.24 8.85 -4.77
CA PRO A 133 15.24 8.20 -5.62
C PRO A 133 15.99 7.05 -4.93
N ARG A 134 16.30 7.19 -3.64
CA ARG A 134 16.96 6.12 -2.87
C ARG A 134 16.05 4.90 -2.71
N LEU A 135 14.80 5.13 -2.37
CA LEU A 135 13.81 4.04 -2.22
C LEU A 135 13.57 3.33 -3.55
N ASP A 136 13.34 4.09 -4.61
CA ASP A 136 13.11 3.55 -5.95
C ASP A 136 14.31 2.72 -6.44
N ALA A 137 15.52 3.23 -6.27
CA ALA A 137 16.76 2.53 -6.62
C ALA A 137 16.91 1.22 -5.83
N ARG A 138 16.59 1.24 -4.54
CA ARG A 138 16.65 0.05 -3.69
C ARG A 138 15.67 -1.02 -4.12
N ILE A 139 14.45 -0.63 -4.45
CA ILE A 139 13.40 -1.54 -4.92
C ILE A 139 13.81 -2.16 -6.26
N ARG A 140 14.24 -1.34 -7.22
CA ARG A 140 14.70 -1.81 -8.53
C ARG A 140 15.87 -2.76 -8.41
N SER A 141 16.88 -2.40 -7.62
CA SER A 141 18.05 -3.24 -7.39
C SER A 141 17.70 -4.61 -6.82
N LYS A 142 16.78 -4.66 -5.87
CA LYS A 142 16.33 -5.94 -5.29
C LYS A 142 15.56 -6.78 -6.31
N ARG A 143 14.69 -6.16 -7.10
CA ARG A 143 13.95 -6.82 -8.17
C ARG A 143 14.86 -7.40 -9.24
N ASP A 144 15.87 -6.64 -9.65
CA ASP A 144 16.86 -7.08 -10.65
C ASP A 144 17.70 -8.25 -10.16
N ARG A 145 18.15 -8.23 -8.91
CA ARG A 145 18.90 -9.34 -8.31
C ARG A 145 18.11 -10.65 -8.27
N LYS A 146 16.80 -10.59 -8.00
CA LYS A 146 15.95 -11.79 -8.03
C LYS A 146 15.77 -12.35 -9.43
N ASN A 147 15.74 -11.51 -10.44
CA ASN A 147 15.63 -11.94 -11.84
C ASN A 147 16.89 -12.66 -12.34
N VAL A 148 18.05 -12.32 -11.81
CA VAL A 148 19.35 -12.93 -12.20
C VAL A 148 19.56 -14.31 -11.56
N THR A 149 18.90 -14.60 -10.42
CA THR A 149 19.04 -15.86 -9.69
C THR A 149 18.01 -16.95 -10.08
N THR A 150 17.16 -16.64 -11.01
CA THR A 150 16.24 -17.61 -11.64
C THR A 150 16.73 -17.92 -13.04
#